data_aa8851cf14ca28a8eb34637bf54b2132
#
_entry.id   aa8851cf14ca28a8eb34637bf54b2132
#
_cell.length_a   1.000
_cell.length_b   1.000
_cell.length_c   1.000
_cell.angle_alpha   90.00
_cell.angle_beta   90.00
_cell.angle_gamma   90.00
#
_symmetry.space_group_name_H-M   'P 1'
#
loop_
_entity.id
_entity.type
_entity.pdbx_description
1 polymer ?
#
loop_
_entity_poly.entity_id
_entity_poly.type
_entity_poly.pdbx_seq_one_letter_code
_entity_poly.pdbx_strand_id
1 'polypeptide(L)'
;MYKTFPFARSTNAARARRAKTMLLPMPRATADALALRVHLALAAMRAGAGSVRDAQTLTQTMILTGFIAEAGYGAATYEQLVVAEATISAAFDRGRDTGEWRLDDAASSLFATIVTSYDEQLRRAPLWAIAEASDRLDRFQAGEAFQRTDRKLA
;
A
#
# COMPACT_ATOMS: atom_id res chain seq x y z
N MET A 1 -50.65 -17.16 6.94
CA MET A 1 -49.48 -17.66 6.18
C MET A 1 -48.34 -16.69 6.40
N TYR A 2 -47.43 -17.03 7.29
CA TYR A 2 -46.23 -16.23 7.52
C TYR A 2 -45.19 -16.63 6.47
N LYS A 3 -44.93 -15.76 5.52
CA LYS A 3 -43.78 -15.92 4.63
C LYS A 3 -42.48 -15.76 5.46
N THR A 4 -41.90 -16.85 5.80
CA THR A 4 -40.53 -16.87 6.32
C THR A 4 -39.60 -16.37 5.21
N PHE A 5 -39.11 -15.15 5.36
CA PHE A 5 -38.14 -14.59 4.42
C PHE A 5 -36.86 -15.39 4.49
N PRO A 6 -36.42 -16.08 3.43
CA PRO A 6 -35.18 -16.89 3.44
C PRO A 6 -33.91 -16.05 3.48
N PHE A 7 -34.03 -14.73 3.45
CA PHE A 7 -32.89 -13.81 3.34
C PHE A 7 -32.13 -13.58 4.64
N ALA A 8 -32.73 -13.81 5.81
CA ALA A 8 -32.05 -13.56 7.09
C ALA A 8 -30.90 -14.56 7.39
N ARG A 9 -31.05 -15.82 6.94
CA ARG A 9 -30.01 -16.84 7.10
C ARG A 9 -28.87 -16.69 6.13
N SER A 10 -29.14 -16.20 4.90
CA SER A 10 -28.08 -15.97 3.91
C SER A 10 -27.20 -14.77 4.26
N THR A 11 -27.76 -13.70 4.85
CA THR A 11 -26.99 -12.52 5.27
C THR A 11 -26.03 -12.81 6.41
N ASN A 12 -26.41 -13.64 7.38
CA ASN A 12 -25.53 -14.01 8.49
C ASN A 12 -24.40 -14.96 8.03
N ALA A 13 -24.71 -15.94 7.18
CA ALA A 13 -23.70 -16.82 6.61
C ALA A 13 -22.73 -16.06 5.67
N ALA A 14 -23.26 -15.15 4.84
CA ALA A 14 -22.44 -14.30 3.97
C ALA A 14 -21.56 -13.35 4.80
N ARG A 15 -22.09 -12.76 5.86
CA ARG A 15 -21.34 -11.90 6.79
C ARG A 15 -20.25 -12.68 7.53
N ALA A 16 -20.53 -13.88 7.99
CA ALA A 16 -19.56 -14.77 8.65
C ALA A 16 -18.43 -15.19 7.69
N ARG A 17 -18.76 -15.53 6.44
CA ARG A 17 -17.76 -15.83 5.39
C ARG A 17 -16.89 -14.62 5.08
N ARG A 18 -17.48 -13.44 4.97
CA ARG A 18 -16.76 -12.19 4.73
C ARG A 18 -15.82 -11.87 5.89
N ALA A 19 -16.28 -12.01 7.15
CA ALA A 19 -15.46 -11.83 8.33
C ALA A 19 -14.27 -12.80 8.36
N LYS A 20 -14.50 -14.07 8.01
CA LYS A 20 -13.45 -15.10 7.93
C LYS A 20 -12.45 -14.78 6.81
N THR A 21 -12.90 -14.34 5.65
CA THR A 21 -12.04 -13.94 4.52
C THR A 21 -11.15 -12.76 4.88
N MET A 22 -11.65 -11.80 5.64
CA MET A 22 -10.89 -10.62 6.08
C MET A 22 -9.76 -10.95 7.06
N LEU A 23 -9.80 -12.11 7.73
CA LEU A 23 -8.74 -12.59 8.62
C LEU A 23 -7.60 -13.31 7.86
N LEU A 24 -7.82 -13.66 6.61
CA LEU A 24 -6.85 -14.36 5.77
C LEU A 24 -6.11 -13.38 4.86
N PRO A 25 -4.91 -13.74 4.40
CA PRO A 25 -4.25 -12.99 3.33
C PRO A 25 -5.10 -12.98 2.06
N MET A 26 -4.87 -11.98 1.20
CA MET A 26 -5.53 -11.93 -0.10
C MET A 26 -5.12 -13.13 -0.99
N PRO A 27 -5.92 -13.47 -2.01
CA PRO A 27 -5.53 -14.51 -2.97
C PRO A 27 -4.16 -14.22 -3.57
N ARG A 28 -3.35 -15.25 -3.71
CA ARG A 28 -1.97 -15.13 -4.20
C ARG A 28 -1.88 -14.45 -5.57
N ALA A 29 -2.78 -14.80 -6.48
CA ALA A 29 -2.81 -14.19 -7.81
C ALA A 29 -3.03 -12.67 -7.75
N THR A 30 -3.87 -12.19 -6.82
CA THR A 30 -4.11 -10.77 -6.59
C THR A 30 -2.86 -10.09 -6.01
N ALA A 31 -2.22 -10.71 -5.02
CA ALA A 31 -0.99 -10.20 -4.43
C ALA A 31 0.13 -10.11 -5.47
N ASP A 32 0.31 -11.13 -6.30
CA ASP A 32 1.32 -11.17 -7.35
C ASP A 32 1.08 -10.07 -8.41
N ALA A 33 -0.17 -9.83 -8.80
CA ALA A 33 -0.51 -8.77 -9.76
C ALA A 33 -0.23 -7.37 -9.20
N LEU A 34 -0.56 -7.12 -7.94
CA LEU A 34 -0.26 -5.85 -7.27
C LEU A 34 1.25 -5.64 -7.11
N ALA A 35 1.98 -6.67 -6.68
CA ALA A 35 3.42 -6.62 -6.54
C ALA A 35 4.12 -6.36 -7.88
N LEU A 36 3.71 -7.06 -8.94
CA LEU A 36 4.26 -6.87 -10.28
C LEU A 36 4.13 -5.41 -10.75
N ARG A 37 2.96 -4.81 -10.56
CA ARG A 37 2.72 -3.41 -10.93
C ARG A 37 3.73 -2.46 -10.27
N VAL A 38 4.01 -2.67 -8.99
CA VAL A 38 4.93 -1.83 -8.23
C VAL A 38 6.39 -2.09 -8.64
N HIS A 39 6.77 -3.33 -8.86
CA HIS A 39 8.10 -3.68 -9.36
C HIS A 39 8.37 -3.08 -10.75
N LEU A 40 7.38 -3.07 -11.63
CA LEU A 40 7.49 -2.44 -12.94
C LEU A 40 7.66 -0.91 -12.85
N ALA A 41 6.93 -0.26 -11.95
CA ALA A 41 7.09 1.17 -11.70
C ALA A 41 8.51 1.50 -11.19
N LEU A 42 9.03 0.71 -10.26
CA LEU A 42 10.39 0.87 -9.76
C LEU A 42 11.44 0.65 -10.86
N ALA A 43 11.27 -0.38 -11.66
CA ALA A 43 12.17 -0.68 -12.77
C ALA A 43 12.20 0.46 -13.80
N ALA A 44 11.03 1.01 -14.16
CA ALA A 44 10.93 2.15 -15.07
C ALA A 44 11.63 3.40 -14.53
N MET A 45 11.41 3.74 -13.27
CA MET A 45 12.06 4.88 -12.60
C MET A 45 13.57 4.67 -12.47
N ARG A 46 14.01 3.46 -12.19
CA ARG A 46 15.45 3.12 -12.12
C ARG A 46 16.14 3.24 -13.48
N ALA A 47 15.46 2.84 -14.54
CA ALA A 47 15.99 2.90 -15.91
C ALA A 47 15.96 4.32 -16.53
N GLY A 48 15.38 5.29 -15.85
CA GLY A 48 15.18 6.65 -16.41
C GLY A 48 14.08 6.72 -17.46
N ALA A 49 13.24 5.67 -17.53
CA ALA A 49 12.09 5.56 -18.45
C ALA A 49 10.76 5.69 -17.71
N GLY A 50 10.76 6.26 -16.52
CA GLY A 50 9.60 6.44 -15.68
C GLY A 50 8.66 7.53 -16.17
N SER A 51 7.52 7.61 -15.51
CA SER A 51 6.48 8.62 -15.72
C SER A 51 5.98 9.15 -14.37
N VAL A 52 5.18 10.19 -14.40
CA VAL A 52 4.48 10.69 -13.22
C VAL A 52 3.65 9.58 -12.57
N ARG A 53 3.05 8.71 -13.35
CA ARG A 53 2.26 7.56 -12.86
C ARG A 53 3.12 6.57 -12.09
N ASP A 54 4.34 6.29 -12.54
CA ASP A 54 5.27 5.41 -11.84
C ASP A 54 5.69 6.01 -10.50
N ALA A 55 6.00 7.30 -10.47
CA ALA A 55 6.30 8.03 -9.24
C ALA A 55 5.11 8.03 -8.26
N GLN A 56 3.90 8.23 -8.75
CA GLN A 56 2.67 8.13 -7.95
C GLN A 56 2.46 6.72 -7.39
N THR A 57 2.70 5.69 -8.19
CA THR A 57 2.60 4.30 -7.75
C THR A 57 3.58 4.00 -6.62
N LEU A 58 4.82 4.44 -6.72
CA LEU A 58 5.82 4.28 -5.65
C LEU A 58 5.45 5.07 -4.39
N THR A 59 4.92 6.27 -4.54
CA THR A 59 4.45 7.08 -3.41
C THR A 59 3.30 6.40 -2.67
N GLN A 60 2.31 5.91 -3.39
CA GLN A 60 1.19 5.17 -2.80
C GLN A 60 1.67 3.90 -2.11
N THR A 61 2.58 3.16 -2.71
CA THR A 61 3.17 1.95 -2.12
C THR A 61 3.92 2.27 -0.83
N MET A 62 4.70 3.33 -0.79
CA MET A 62 5.40 3.80 0.40
C MET A 62 4.42 4.10 1.54
N ILE A 63 3.35 4.82 1.27
CA ILE A 63 2.32 5.16 2.26
C ILE A 63 1.59 3.90 2.75
N LEU A 64 1.18 3.02 1.85
CA LEU A 64 0.53 1.76 2.19
C LEU A 64 1.44 0.87 3.05
N THR A 65 2.71 0.75 2.68
CA THR A 65 3.70 -0.01 3.46
C THR A 65 3.78 0.51 4.89
N GLY A 66 3.78 1.83 5.07
CA GLY A 66 3.76 2.47 6.38
C GLY A 66 2.50 2.16 7.18
N PHE A 67 1.32 2.29 6.58
CA PHE A 67 0.06 2.02 7.25
C PHE A 67 -0.10 0.55 7.64
N ILE A 68 0.32 -0.37 6.78
CA ILE A 68 0.28 -1.80 7.07
C ILE A 68 1.27 -2.15 8.19
N ALA A 69 2.45 -1.54 8.21
CA ALA A 69 3.43 -1.71 9.29
C ALA A 69 2.90 -1.18 10.64
N GLU A 70 2.21 -0.06 10.65
CA GLU A 70 1.54 0.47 11.86
C GLU A 70 0.46 -0.50 12.39
N ALA A 71 -0.19 -1.25 11.52
CA ALA A 71 -1.15 -2.30 11.90
C ALA A 71 -0.47 -3.56 12.48
N GLY A 72 0.86 -3.61 12.50
CA GLY A 72 1.65 -4.71 13.06
C GLY A 72 2.19 -5.70 12.03
N TYR A 73 2.09 -5.41 10.75
CA TYR A 73 2.52 -6.29 9.67
C TYR A 73 3.63 -5.64 8.84
N GLY A 74 4.82 -6.21 8.90
CA GLY A 74 5.98 -5.75 8.15
C GLY A 74 7.02 -5.00 9.00
N ALA A 75 8.19 -4.78 8.40
CA ALA A 75 9.38 -4.28 9.08
C ALA A 75 9.76 -2.83 8.69
N ALA A 76 8.92 -2.13 7.92
CA ALA A 76 9.20 -0.76 7.53
C ALA A 76 9.22 0.16 8.76
N THR A 77 10.29 0.91 8.90
CA THR A 77 10.46 1.86 10.00
C THR A 77 10.01 3.27 9.61
N TYR A 78 9.58 4.06 10.58
CA TYR A 78 9.25 5.46 10.38
C TYR A 78 10.40 6.24 9.73
N GLU A 79 11.62 5.99 10.18
CA GLU A 79 12.82 6.66 9.66
C GLU A 79 13.04 6.37 8.16
N GLN A 80 12.86 5.11 7.73
CA GLN A 80 12.93 4.74 6.32
C GLN A 80 11.87 5.48 5.49
N LEU A 81 10.67 5.60 6.01
CA LEU A 81 9.55 6.26 5.33
C LEU A 81 9.77 7.77 5.21
N VAL A 82 10.33 8.42 6.22
CA VAL A 82 10.70 9.84 6.17
C VAL A 82 11.75 10.10 5.09
N VAL A 83 12.78 9.28 5.02
CA VAL A 83 13.81 9.40 3.98
C VAL A 83 13.21 9.11 2.60
N ALA A 84 12.34 8.12 2.48
CA ALA A 84 11.68 7.80 1.22
C ALA A 84 10.76 8.93 0.74
N GLU A 85 10.04 9.57 1.64
CA GLU A 85 9.19 10.72 1.32
C GLU A 85 10.03 11.88 0.73
N ALA A 86 11.12 12.24 1.38
CA ALA A 86 12.04 13.28 0.88
C ALA A 86 12.62 12.89 -0.49
N THR A 87 12.98 11.63 -0.66
CA THR A 87 13.54 11.08 -1.89
C THR A 87 12.55 11.14 -3.05
N ILE A 88 11.32 10.71 -2.85
CA ILE A 88 10.31 10.71 -3.90
C ILE A 88 9.84 12.14 -4.23
N SER A 89 9.75 13.01 -3.23
CA SER A 89 9.44 14.44 -3.44
C SER A 89 10.47 15.11 -4.35
N ALA A 90 11.75 14.83 -4.14
CA ALA A 90 12.83 15.33 -5.00
C ALA A 90 12.70 14.78 -6.43
N ALA A 91 12.30 13.53 -6.60
CA ALA A 91 12.04 12.94 -7.92
C ALA A 91 10.85 13.59 -8.63
N PHE A 92 9.78 13.93 -7.90
CA PHE A 92 8.65 14.69 -8.44
C PHE A 92 9.06 16.10 -8.90
N ASP A 93 9.84 16.81 -8.11
CA ASP A 93 10.33 18.14 -8.46
C ASP A 93 11.17 18.09 -9.73
N ARG A 94 12.09 17.14 -9.83
CA ARG A 94 12.91 16.93 -11.03
C ARG A 94 12.07 16.56 -12.24
N GLY A 95 11.11 15.65 -12.09
CA GLY A 95 10.22 15.24 -13.18
C GLY A 95 9.36 16.38 -13.71
N ARG A 96 8.84 17.22 -12.84
CA ARG A 96 8.08 18.42 -13.23
C ARG A 96 8.95 19.47 -13.92
N ASP A 97 10.18 19.68 -13.43
CA ASP A 97 11.07 20.73 -13.93
C ASP A 97 11.77 20.31 -15.23
N THR A 98 12.15 19.05 -15.37
CA THR A 98 12.96 18.54 -16.48
C THR A 98 12.26 17.54 -17.39
N GLY A 99 11.12 17.02 -16.98
CA GLY A 99 10.44 15.91 -17.66
C GLY A 99 11.11 14.55 -17.47
N GLU A 100 12.20 14.48 -16.68
CA GLU A 100 12.94 13.26 -16.40
C GLU A 100 12.45 12.60 -15.09
N TRP A 101 11.78 11.49 -15.22
CA TRP A 101 11.27 10.68 -14.11
C TRP A 101 12.21 9.51 -13.81
N ARG A 102 13.10 9.76 -12.87
CA ARG A 102 14.19 8.84 -12.55
C ARG A 102 14.49 8.82 -11.05
N LEU A 103 14.93 7.66 -10.57
CA LEU A 103 15.56 7.48 -9.26
C LEU A 103 17.05 7.19 -9.46
N ASP A 104 17.90 7.82 -8.66
CA ASP A 104 19.32 7.46 -8.60
C ASP A 104 19.53 6.11 -7.91
N ASP A 105 20.78 5.63 -7.83
CA ASP A 105 21.08 4.31 -7.25
C ASP A 105 20.69 4.21 -5.77
N ALA A 106 20.95 5.25 -4.98
CA ALA A 106 20.61 5.28 -3.56
C ALA A 106 19.09 5.27 -3.36
N ALA A 107 18.35 6.09 -4.11
CA ALA A 107 16.90 6.15 -4.09
C ALA A 107 16.28 4.83 -4.56
N SER A 108 16.83 4.24 -5.62
CA SER A 108 16.39 2.95 -6.14
C SER A 108 16.56 1.83 -5.12
N SER A 109 17.67 1.79 -4.40
CA SER A 109 17.93 0.82 -3.34
C SER A 109 16.95 0.98 -2.18
N LEU A 110 16.67 2.20 -1.76
CA LEU A 110 15.70 2.49 -0.70
C LEU A 110 14.29 2.02 -1.11
N PHE A 111 13.85 2.37 -2.31
CA PHE A 111 12.53 1.96 -2.81
C PHE A 111 12.47 0.45 -3.09
N ALA A 112 13.56 -0.20 -3.47
CA ALA A 112 13.62 -1.66 -3.58
C ALA A 112 13.32 -2.33 -2.23
N THR A 113 13.87 -1.81 -1.14
CA THR A 113 13.56 -2.29 0.22
C THR A 113 12.09 -2.10 0.57
N ILE A 114 11.51 -0.93 0.27
CA ILE A 114 10.08 -0.64 0.52
C ILE A 114 9.18 -1.55 -0.32
N VAL A 115 9.49 -1.73 -1.58
CA VAL A 115 8.72 -2.59 -2.50
C VAL A 115 8.79 -4.05 -2.07
N THR A 116 9.94 -4.52 -1.61
CA THR A 116 10.09 -5.87 -1.04
C THR A 116 9.25 -6.04 0.23
N SER A 117 9.27 -5.07 1.12
CA SER A 117 8.41 -5.07 2.32
C SER A 117 6.93 -5.11 1.96
N TYR A 118 6.52 -4.32 0.98
CA TYR A 118 5.14 -4.31 0.49
C TYR A 118 4.72 -5.65 -0.11
N ASP A 119 5.57 -6.27 -0.93
CA ASP A 119 5.34 -7.60 -1.49
C ASP A 119 5.12 -8.65 -0.38
N GLU A 120 5.95 -8.66 0.63
CA GLU A 120 5.79 -9.54 1.80
C GLU A 120 4.50 -9.24 2.59
N GLN A 121 4.15 -7.99 2.76
CA GLN A 121 2.91 -7.57 3.42
C GLN A 121 1.68 -8.07 2.66
N LEU A 122 1.67 -7.95 1.33
CA LEU A 122 0.57 -8.46 0.49
C LEU A 122 0.37 -9.97 0.64
N ARG A 123 1.43 -10.71 0.89
CA ARG A 123 1.38 -12.17 1.03
C ARG A 123 1.00 -12.65 2.42
N ARG A 124 1.29 -11.87 3.46
CA ARG A 124 1.21 -12.30 4.85
C ARG A 124 0.18 -11.55 5.67
N ALA A 125 -0.05 -10.28 5.39
CA ALA A 125 -1.00 -9.49 6.15
C ALA A 125 -2.44 -9.96 5.88
N PRO A 126 -3.29 -9.98 6.90
CA PRO A 126 -4.69 -10.28 6.70
C PRO A 126 -5.34 -9.20 5.84
N LEU A 127 -6.33 -9.60 5.05
CA LEU A 127 -6.99 -8.70 4.11
C LEU A 127 -7.56 -7.44 4.78
N TRP A 128 -8.02 -7.54 6.03
CA TRP A 128 -8.54 -6.38 6.77
C TRP A 128 -7.48 -5.28 6.95
N ALA A 129 -6.22 -5.66 7.20
CA ALA A 129 -5.14 -4.69 7.38
C ALA A 129 -4.82 -3.96 6.06
N ILE A 130 -4.83 -4.69 4.95
CA ILE A 130 -4.65 -4.12 3.61
C ILE A 130 -5.82 -3.19 3.25
N ALA A 131 -7.05 -3.62 3.50
CA ALA A 131 -8.26 -2.84 3.23
C ALA A 131 -8.29 -1.55 4.07
N GLU A 132 -7.96 -1.60 5.35
CA GLU A 132 -7.87 -0.42 6.21
C GLU A 132 -6.79 0.55 5.74
N ALA A 133 -5.62 0.05 5.36
CA ALA A 133 -4.55 0.87 4.81
C ALA A 133 -4.97 1.56 3.51
N SER A 134 -5.66 0.85 2.63
CA SER A 134 -6.21 1.40 1.38
C SER A 134 -7.24 2.48 1.63
N ASP A 135 -8.16 2.28 2.59
CA ASP A 135 -9.15 3.28 2.98
C ASP A 135 -8.50 4.53 3.58
N ARG A 136 -7.44 4.37 4.37
CA ARG A 136 -6.66 5.48 4.91
C ARG A 136 -5.95 6.27 3.80
N LEU A 137 -5.41 5.57 2.81
CA LEU A 137 -4.79 6.20 1.65
C LEU A 137 -5.80 7.03 0.86
N ASP A 138 -6.99 6.48 0.61
CA ASP A 138 -8.05 7.18 -0.11
C ASP A 138 -8.48 8.45 0.62
N ARG A 139 -8.64 8.40 1.93
CA ARG A 139 -8.94 9.57 2.77
C ARG A 139 -7.82 10.59 2.75
N PHE A 140 -6.59 10.16 2.81
CA PHE A 140 -5.42 11.04 2.72
C PHE A 140 -5.37 11.76 1.36
N GLN A 141 -5.65 11.07 0.28
CA GLN A 141 -5.71 11.64 -1.07
C GLN A 141 -6.89 12.61 -1.24
N ALA A 142 -7.98 12.41 -0.49
CA ALA A 142 -9.14 13.30 -0.46
C ALA A 142 -8.91 14.58 0.39
N GLY A 143 -7.71 14.76 0.96
CA GLY A 143 -7.34 15.95 1.74
C GLY A 143 -7.71 15.88 3.21
N GLU A 144 -8.07 14.72 3.75
CA GLU A 144 -8.21 14.51 5.18
C GLU A 144 -6.84 14.58 5.87
N ALA A 145 -6.75 15.36 6.94
CA ALA A 145 -5.52 15.49 7.69
C ALA A 145 -5.02 14.14 8.20
N PHE A 146 -3.73 13.89 8.03
CA PHE A 146 -3.07 12.71 8.57
C PHE A 146 -3.16 12.74 10.10
N GLN A 147 -4.08 11.98 10.67
CA GLN A 147 -4.11 11.75 12.10
C GLN A 147 -3.19 10.57 12.39
N ARG A 148 -2.00 10.92 12.89
CA ARG A 148 -1.11 9.94 13.50
C ARG A 148 -1.84 9.33 14.70
N THR A 149 -2.28 8.11 14.56
CA THR A 149 -2.71 7.34 15.73
C THR A 149 -1.44 7.01 16.51
N ASP A 150 -1.14 7.84 17.53
CA ASP A 150 -0.15 7.51 18.54
C ASP A 150 -0.66 6.30 19.33
N ARG A 151 -0.63 5.12 18.72
CA ARG A 151 -0.59 3.90 19.47
C ARG A 151 0.79 3.82 20.07
N LYS A 152 0.91 4.31 21.30
CA LYS A 152 2.02 3.95 22.17
C LYS A 152 2.15 2.44 22.11
N LEU A 153 3.20 1.98 21.48
CA LEU A 153 3.71 0.64 21.68
C LEU A 153 4.18 0.62 23.14
N ALA A 154 3.35 0.04 23.98
CA ALA A 154 3.74 -0.34 25.31
C ALA A 154 4.59 -1.61 25.20
#